data_fba3b34cbeebedaf6176e4973494ce70
#
_entry.id   fba3b34cbeebedaf6176e4973494ce70
#
_cell.length_a   1.000
_cell.length_b   1.000
_cell.length_c   1.000
_cell.angle_alpha   90.00
_cell.angle_beta   90.00
_cell.angle_gamma   90.00
#
_symmetry.space_group_name_H-M   'P 1'
#
loop_
_entity.id
_entity.type
_entity.pdbx_description
1 polymer ?
#
loop_
_entity_poly.entity_id
_entity_poly.type
_entity_poly.pdbx_seq_one_letter_code
_entity_poly.pdbx_strand_id
1 'polypeptide(L)'
;MNKLLITLITFIFLFIYPTSNILANEKGLGVCPQERKTKKAPRIIYRSKNPLEYSSKNIKEGKLIYEKTARPLQCVLCHGIKGNGIGDPDFESTPSARNFTCAQTMTQVPDGQLYWIIKNGSTGTSM
;
A
#
# COMPACT_ATOMS: atom_id res chain seq x y z
N MET A 1 -57.50 12.23 10.88
CA MET A 1 -56.18 11.92 10.32
C MET A 1 -56.31 10.63 9.52
N ASN A 2 -56.23 10.71 8.20
CA ASN A 2 -56.56 9.59 7.32
C ASN A 2 -55.54 8.44 7.47
N LYS A 3 -56.04 7.20 7.63
CA LYS A 3 -55.21 5.99 7.69
C LYS A 3 -54.26 5.88 6.53
N LEU A 4 -54.63 6.42 5.36
CA LEU A 4 -53.80 6.49 4.16
C LEU A 4 -52.55 7.37 4.34
N LEU A 5 -52.64 8.46 5.08
CA LEU A 5 -51.54 9.38 5.34
C LEU A 5 -50.49 8.76 6.28
N ILE A 6 -50.95 7.98 7.27
CA ILE A 6 -50.07 7.29 8.23
C ILE A 6 -49.29 6.17 7.51
N THR A 7 -49.93 5.45 6.58
CA THR A 7 -49.28 4.39 5.81
C THR A 7 -48.20 4.95 4.85
N LEU A 8 -48.41 6.15 4.28
CA LEU A 8 -47.43 6.80 3.40
C LEU A 8 -46.21 7.28 4.17
N ILE A 9 -46.40 7.79 5.39
CA ILE A 9 -45.28 8.27 6.24
C ILE A 9 -44.43 7.10 6.73
N THR A 10 -45.03 5.94 7.04
CA THR A 10 -44.27 4.75 7.45
C THR A 10 -43.45 4.15 6.30
N PHE A 11 -43.91 4.28 5.06
CA PHE A 11 -43.15 3.78 3.89
C PHE A 11 -41.95 4.65 3.54
N ILE A 12 -42.01 5.97 3.80
CA ILE A 12 -40.88 6.90 3.51
C ILE A 12 -39.76 6.73 4.53
N PHE A 13 -40.06 6.34 5.78
CA PHE A 13 -39.03 6.11 6.80
C PHE A 13 -38.21 4.84 6.61
N LEU A 14 -38.64 3.90 5.77
CA LEU A 14 -37.95 2.63 5.51
C LEU A 14 -36.80 2.76 4.49
N PHE A 15 -36.64 3.90 3.81
CA PHE A 15 -35.62 4.08 2.78
C PHE A 15 -34.45 5.01 3.15
N ILE A 16 -34.42 5.55 4.38
CA ILE A 16 -33.31 6.36 4.88
C ILE A 16 -32.49 5.54 5.88
N TYR A 17 -31.94 4.41 5.44
CA TYR A 17 -30.78 3.87 6.14
C TYR A 17 -29.57 4.59 5.55
N PRO A 18 -28.80 5.37 6.34
CA PRO A 18 -27.49 5.78 5.90
C PRO A 18 -26.69 4.49 5.70
N THR A 19 -26.28 4.22 4.48
CA THR A 19 -25.22 3.24 4.24
C THR A 19 -23.98 3.81 4.89
N SER A 20 -23.80 3.53 6.17
CA SER A 20 -22.53 3.72 6.84
C SER A 20 -21.55 2.84 6.09
N ASN A 21 -20.73 3.46 5.24
CA ASN A 21 -19.52 2.83 4.73
C ASN A 21 -18.68 2.48 5.96
N ILE A 22 -18.88 1.29 6.47
CA ILE A 22 -17.98 0.68 7.44
C ILE A 22 -16.69 0.48 6.68
N LEU A 23 -15.79 1.48 6.73
CA LEU A 23 -14.39 1.30 6.48
C LEU A 23 -13.90 0.36 7.59
N ALA A 24 -14.11 -0.92 7.38
CA ALA A 24 -13.48 -1.95 8.18
C ALA A 24 -11.97 -1.79 7.97
N ASN A 25 -11.33 -1.06 8.88
CA ASN A 25 -9.89 -1.12 9.05
C ASN A 25 -9.58 -2.53 9.57
N GLU A 26 -9.44 -3.47 8.64
CA GLU A 26 -8.99 -4.83 8.97
C GLU A 26 -7.57 -4.70 9.52
N LYS A 27 -7.43 -4.80 10.85
CA LYS A 27 -6.14 -4.89 11.53
C LYS A 27 -5.29 -5.94 10.82
N GLY A 28 -4.24 -5.50 10.12
CA GLY A 28 -3.28 -6.38 9.45
C GLY A 28 -3.20 -6.30 7.93
N LEU A 29 -4.03 -5.51 7.24
CA LEU A 29 -3.98 -5.40 5.78
C LEU A 29 -3.14 -4.24 5.23
N GLY A 30 -2.67 -3.33 6.08
CA GLY A 30 -1.94 -2.13 5.63
C GLY A 30 -2.83 -1.16 4.84
N VAL A 31 -2.31 0.05 4.59
CA VAL A 31 -3.05 1.08 3.86
C VAL A 31 -3.11 0.74 2.37
N CYS A 32 -4.32 0.74 1.79
CA CYS A 32 -4.54 0.50 0.36
C CYS A 32 -5.84 1.20 -0.10
N PRO A 33 -5.82 2.04 -1.14
CA PRO A 33 -4.64 2.52 -1.83
C PRO A 33 -3.80 3.49 -0.99
N GLN A 34 -2.53 3.65 -1.37
CA GLN A 34 -1.65 4.66 -0.77
C GLN A 34 -1.31 5.72 -1.81
N GLU A 35 -1.95 6.85 -1.73
CA GLU A 35 -1.59 8.01 -2.53
C GLU A 35 -0.32 8.67 -1.96
N ARG A 36 0.72 8.73 -2.77
CA ARG A 36 1.97 9.41 -2.43
C ARG A 36 2.54 10.16 -3.60
N LYS A 37 2.98 11.38 -3.34
CA LYS A 37 3.77 12.18 -4.27
C LYS A 37 5.26 11.87 -4.09
N THR A 38 5.73 10.75 -4.65
CA THR A 38 7.16 10.45 -4.72
C THR A 38 7.79 11.12 -5.94
N LYS A 39 9.05 11.54 -5.80
CA LYS A 39 9.80 12.09 -6.93
C LYS A 39 9.89 11.05 -8.04
N LYS A 40 9.54 11.44 -9.25
CA LYS A 40 9.61 10.56 -10.42
C LYS A 40 11.07 10.32 -10.80
N ALA A 41 11.43 9.08 -11.08
CA ALA A 41 12.74 8.73 -11.61
C ALA A 41 13.02 9.42 -12.95
N PRO A 42 14.28 9.71 -13.31
CA PRO A 42 14.64 10.14 -14.65
C PRO A 42 14.07 9.21 -15.71
N ARG A 43 13.63 9.76 -16.85
CA ARG A 43 12.85 9.03 -17.87
C ARG A 43 13.50 7.71 -18.30
N ILE A 44 14.81 7.68 -18.43
CA ILE A 44 15.56 6.47 -18.83
C ILE A 44 15.41 5.39 -17.76
N ILE A 45 15.59 5.73 -16.49
CA ILE A 45 15.46 4.79 -15.37
C ILE A 45 14.01 4.37 -15.20
N TYR A 46 13.07 5.34 -15.23
CA TYR A 46 11.63 5.06 -15.09
C TYR A 46 11.13 4.01 -16.07
N ARG A 47 11.68 3.98 -17.29
CA ARG A 47 11.31 3.06 -18.37
C ARG A 47 12.13 1.77 -18.39
N SER A 48 13.15 1.66 -17.55
CA SER A 48 13.94 0.43 -17.48
C SER A 48 13.10 -0.70 -16.89
N LYS A 49 13.30 -1.89 -17.43
CA LYS A 49 12.72 -3.13 -16.92
C LYS A 49 13.67 -3.77 -15.93
N ASN A 50 13.15 -4.67 -15.11
CA ASN A 50 13.99 -5.52 -14.28
C ASN A 50 14.98 -6.31 -15.18
N PRO A 51 16.30 -6.20 -14.98
CA PRO A 51 17.27 -6.94 -15.75
C PRO A 51 17.37 -8.43 -15.36
N LEU A 52 16.79 -8.79 -14.22
CA LEU A 52 16.80 -10.18 -13.72
C LEU A 52 15.62 -10.95 -14.29
N GLU A 53 15.87 -12.17 -14.72
CA GLU A 53 14.82 -13.09 -15.12
C GLU A 53 13.95 -13.51 -13.94
N TYR A 54 12.68 -13.75 -14.20
CA TYR A 54 11.78 -14.33 -13.21
C TYR A 54 12.17 -15.78 -12.94
N SER A 55 12.79 -16.04 -11.81
CA SER A 55 13.21 -17.37 -11.39
C SER A 55 13.08 -17.56 -9.87
N SER A 56 12.87 -18.80 -9.46
CA SER A 56 12.83 -19.14 -8.02
C SER A 56 14.12 -18.78 -7.28
N LYS A 57 15.27 -18.82 -7.99
CA LYS A 57 16.56 -18.41 -7.43
C LYS A 57 16.57 -16.92 -7.13
N ASN A 58 16.25 -16.07 -8.12
CA ASN A 58 16.26 -14.61 -7.98
C ASN A 58 15.23 -14.14 -6.93
N ILE A 59 14.07 -14.82 -6.85
CA ILE A 59 13.06 -14.52 -5.82
C ILE A 59 13.60 -14.84 -4.42
N LYS A 60 14.25 -15.98 -4.22
CA LYS A 60 14.84 -16.36 -2.92
C LYS A 60 15.96 -15.40 -2.51
N GLU A 61 16.82 -15.01 -3.44
CA GLU A 61 17.88 -14.03 -3.19
C GLU A 61 17.30 -12.65 -2.84
N GLY A 62 16.31 -12.18 -3.59
CA GLY A 62 15.62 -10.92 -3.29
C GLY A 62 14.94 -10.94 -1.91
N LYS A 63 14.30 -12.06 -1.55
CA LYS A 63 13.72 -12.26 -0.23
C LYS A 63 14.78 -12.22 0.86
N LEU A 64 15.92 -12.85 0.67
CA LEU A 64 17.05 -12.82 1.62
C LEU A 64 17.55 -11.39 1.84
N ILE A 65 17.68 -10.59 0.76
CA ILE A 65 18.04 -9.18 0.86
C ILE A 65 16.98 -8.42 1.66
N TYR A 66 15.73 -8.55 1.30
CA TYR A 66 14.60 -7.88 1.94
C TYR A 66 14.52 -8.14 3.44
N GLU A 67 14.66 -9.39 3.84
CA GLU A 67 14.44 -9.84 5.21
C GLU A 67 15.68 -9.73 6.11
N LYS A 68 16.90 -9.85 5.55
CA LYS A 68 18.09 -10.08 6.37
C LYS A 68 19.32 -9.27 6.03
N THR A 69 19.62 -9.05 4.74
CA THR A 69 20.95 -8.57 4.34
C THR A 69 21.00 -7.14 3.84
N ALA A 70 19.84 -6.49 3.59
CA ALA A 70 19.82 -5.08 3.22
C ALA A 70 20.51 -4.19 4.27
N ARG A 71 21.16 -3.14 3.81
CA ARG A 71 21.88 -2.17 4.64
C ARG A 71 21.40 -0.75 4.28
N PRO A 72 21.38 0.19 5.23
CA PRO A 72 21.76 0.07 6.66
C PRO A 72 20.75 -0.71 7.52
N LEU A 73 19.48 -0.83 7.07
CA LEU A 73 18.40 -1.55 7.75
C LEU A 73 17.75 -2.55 6.80
N GLN A 74 17.19 -3.61 7.35
CA GLN A 74 16.40 -4.58 6.60
C GLN A 74 15.06 -3.96 6.19
N CYS A 75 14.64 -4.19 4.94
CA CYS A 75 13.39 -3.64 4.41
C CYS A 75 12.16 -4.10 5.21
N VAL A 76 12.21 -5.33 5.70
CA VAL A 76 11.14 -5.97 6.48
C VAL A 76 10.78 -5.19 7.75
N LEU A 77 11.73 -4.49 8.36
CA LEU A 77 11.48 -3.74 9.60
C LEU A 77 10.41 -2.67 9.41
N CYS A 78 10.40 -1.97 8.29
CA CYS A 78 9.39 -0.97 7.98
C CYS A 78 8.24 -1.54 7.12
N HIS A 79 8.57 -2.36 6.13
CA HIS A 79 7.59 -2.83 5.15
C HIS A 79 6.82 -4.09 5.57
N GLY A 80 7.24 -4.75 6.67
CA GLY A 80 6.62 -5.95 7.22
C GLY A 80 6.97 -7.24 6.48
N ILE A 81 6.86 -8.37 7.15
CA ILE A 81 7.19 -9.70 6.60
C ILE A 81 6.31 -10.09 5.40
N LYS A 82 5.11 -9.54 5.31
CA LYS A 82 4.18 -9.73 4.19
C LYS A 82 4.34 -8.66 3.11
N GLY A 83 5.20 -7.64 3.32
CA GLY A 83 5.31 -6.50 2.42
C GLY A 83 4.07 -5.59 2.40
N ASN A 84 3.23 -5.66 3.40
CA ASN A 84 1.96 -4.94 3.48
C ASN A 84 2.08 -3.53 4.12
N GLY A 85 3.30 -3.09 4.41
CA GLY A 85 3.57 -1.80 5.02
C GLY A 85 3.36 -1.75 6.53
N ILE A 86 3.15 -2.90 7.17
CA ILE A 86 3.05 -3.06 8.62
C ILE A 86 4.30 -3.80 9.08
N GLY A 87 5.29 -3.04 9.49
CA GLY A 87 6.56 -3.54 9.98
C GLY A 87 6.60 -3.71 11.49
N ASP A 88 7.80 -3.66 12.03
CA ASP A 88 8.06 -3.66 13.46
C ASP A 88 7.58 -2.32 14.06
N PRO A 89 6.86 -2.31 15.18
CA PRO A 89 6.37 -1.09 15.82
C PRO A 89 7.48 -0.09 16.17
N ASP A 90 8.70 -0.55 16.47
CA ASP A 90 9.84 0.33 16.75
C ASP A 90 10.34 1.08 15.50
N PHE A 91 9.94 0.65 14.32
CA PHE A 91 10.28 1.25 13.03
C PHE A 91 9.08 1.85 12.31
N GLU A 92 8.00 2.12 13.04
CA GLU A 92 6.83 2.79 12.46
C GLU A 92 7.20 4.18 11.94
N SER A 93 6.70 4.51 10.76
CA SER A 93 7.00 5.78 10.09
C SER A 93 5.75 6.56 9.69
N THR A 94 5.88 7.88 9.67
CA THR A 94 4.85 8.76 9.13
C THR A 94 5.43 9.49 7.90
N PRO A 95 4.85 9.28 6.72
CA PRO A 95 3.76 8.36 6.38
C PRO A 95 4.18 6.89 6.48
N SER A 96 3.22 5.97 6.69
CA SER A 96 3.46 4.53 6.82
C SER A 96 4.21 3.96 5.62
N ALA A 97 5.00 2.91 5.80
CA ALA A 97 5.75 2.27 4.73
C ALA A 97 4.84 1.80 3.56
N ARG A 98 5.39 1.72 2.35
CA ARG A 98 4.63 1.32 1.17
C ARG A 98 4.09 -0.11 1.34
N ASN A 99 2.79 -0.26 1.09
CA ASN A 99 2.14 -1.57 1.00
C ASN A 99 2.34 -2.15 -0.41
N PHE A 100 3.24 -3.12 -0.54
CA PHE A 100 3.53 -3.80 -1.80
C PHE A 100 2.45 -4.81 -2.21
N THR A 101 1.55 -5.17 -1.30
CA THR A 101 0.43 -6.07 -1.60
C THR A 101 -0.79 -5.35 -2.17
N CYS A 102 -0.78 -4.01 -2.17
CA CYS A 102 -1.86 -3.20 -2.71
C CYS A 102 -1.77 -3.11 -4.24
N ALA A 103 -2.52 -3.95 -4.97
CA ALA A 103 -2.53 -3.96 -6.42
C ALA A 103 -2.90 -2.60 -7.03
N GLN A 104 -3.89 -1.90 -6.46
CA GLN A 104 -4.33 -0.57 -6.92
C GLN A 104 -3.18 0.45 -6.97
N THR A 105 -2.24 0.33 -6.05
CA THR A 105 -1.05 1.20 -6.00
C THR A 105 0.08 0.65 -6.86
N MET A 106 0.40 -0.64 -6.73
CA MET A 106 1.63 -1.22 -7.25
C MET A 106 1.60 -1.45 -8.76
N THR A 107 0.44 -1.71 -9.36
CA THR A 107 0.31 -1.87 -10.82
C THR A 107 0.70 -0.62 -11.61
N GLN A 108 0.70 0.55 -10.95
CA GLN A 108 1.05 1.84 -11.58
C GLN A 108 2.52 2.23 -11.38
N VAL A 109 3.30 1.44 -10.64
CA VAL A 109 4.69 1.74 -10.28
C VAL A 109 5.64 0.80 -11.04
N PRO A 110 6.31 1.28 -12.11
CA PRO A 110 7.23 0.43 -12.87
C PRO A 110 8.50 0.10 -12.10
N ASP A 111 9.16 -0.98 -12.49
CA ASP A 111 10.39 -1.48 -11.85
C ASP A 111 11.48 -0.40 -11.73
N GLY A 112 11.66 0.39 -12.76
CA GLY A 112 12.63 1.49 -12.74
C GLY A 112 12.32 2.57 -11.69
N GLN A 113 11.05 2.82 -11.39
CA GLN A 113 10.65 3.73 -10.31
C GLN A 113 10.95 3.10 -8.95
N LEU A 114 10.68 1.81 -8.76
CA LEU A 114 11.00 1.08 -7.54
C LEU A 114 12.52 1.08 -7.29
N TYR A 115 13.29 0.74 -8.31
CA TYR A 115 14.77 0.79 -8.25
C TYR A 115 15.26 2.18 -7.83
N TRP A 116 14.70 3.24 -8.46
CA TRP A 116 15.09 4.61 -8.16
C TRP A 116 14.85 4.98 -6.70
N ILE A 117 13.68 4.62 -6.17
CA ILE A 117 13.32 4.91 -4.77
C ILE A 117 14.22 4.13 -3.81
N ILE A 118 14.49 2.86 -4.08
CA ILE A 118 15.37 2.04 -3.24
C ILE A 118 16.77 2.65 -3.19
N LYS A 119 17.27 3.13 -4.33
CA LYS A 119 18.62 3.70 -4.44
C LYS A 119 18.76 5.09 -3.82
N ASN A 120 17.75 5.95 -3.94
CA ASN A 120 17.85 7.38 -3.63
C ASN A 120 16.99 7.80 -2.43
N GLY A 121 16.23 6.86 -1.88
CA GLY A 121 15.24 7.16 -0.85
C GLY A 121 13.98 7.84 -1.38
N SER A 122 13.06 8.13 -0.48
CA SER A 122 11.81 8.82 -0.76
C SER A 122 11.73 10.07 0.12
N THR A 123 11.89 11.24 -0.48
CA THR A 123 11.88 12.54 0.23
C THR A 123 10.63 12.68 1.11
N GLY A 124 10.81 13.09 2.36
CA GLY A 124 9.75 13.24 3.34
C GLY A 124 9.30 11.91 3.98
N THR A 125 10.09 10.87 3.86
CA THR A 125 9.88 9.57 4.52
C THR A 125 11.16 9.11 5.21
N SER A 126 11.08 8.04 5.98
CA SER A 126 12.23 7.40 6.64
C SER A 126 13.06 6.49 5.70
N MET A 127 12.76 6.47 4.40
CA MET A 127 13.45 5.66 3.41
C MET A 127 14.53 6.44 2.69
#